data_c90e491deef0abbbe28c176220951089
#
_entry.id   c90e491deef0abbbe28c176220951089
#
_cell.length_a   1.000
_cell.length_b   1.000
_cell.length_c   1.000
_cell.angle_alpha   90.00
_cell.angle_beta   90.00
_cell.angle_gamma   90.00
#
_symmetry.space_group_name_H-M   'P 1'
#
loop_
_entity.id
_entity.type
_entity.pdbx_description
1 polymer ?
#
loop_
_entity_poly.entity_id
_entity_poly.type
_entity_poly.pdbx_seq_one_letter_code
_entity_poly.pdbx_strand_id
1 'polypeptide(L)'
;DDQLSAQFTNAKGFIGDETIISVESRQHLRELLQGRKSGGVFLTTIHKFTEDIELLTERTNVICISDEAHRSQINLDQKIRVTEDGVKKTYGFAKYLHDSLPNATYVGFTGTPVDATLDVFGDVVDSYTMNESVQDEITVRLVYEGRAAKVLLDNKKLQEIEDYYKKCQENDGASTYAVEESKKAMANMRLILGNPDRIKAIAEDFVNHYETRVSEGSTIMEKAMFVCASRQIAFNLYQEIIALRPEWAEVKDADDGIALTDQERKEIKSNAKIKLIATRHKDDAKELYDLCGTKDDRKEHDRQFKNPKSNFKIAIVVDMWLTGFDVPFLDTIYIDKPIQQHNLIQTISRVNRKFEG
;
A
#
# COMPACT_ATOMS: atom_id res chain seq x y z
N ASP A 1 9.16 11.47 0.97
CA ASP A 1 9.76 12.73 1.47
C ASP A 1 9.66 13.87 0.45
N ASP A 2 9.95 13.64 -0.82
CA ASP A 2 10.00 14.70 -1.84
C ASP A 2 8.62 15.36 -2.07
N GLN A 3 7.55 14.57 -2.08
CA GLN A 3 6.18 15.06 -2.26
C GLN A 3 5.74 15.95 -1.08
N LEU A 4 5.96 15.48 0.14
CA LEU A 4 5.61 16.24 1.34
C LEU A 4 6.44 17.52 1.46
N SER A 5 7.75 17.42 1.16
CA SER A 5 8.65 18.58 1.14
C SER A 5 8.21 19.64 0.13
N ALA A 6 7.78 19.22 -1.06
CA ALA A 6 7.25 20.14 -2.07
C ALA A 6 5.97 20.83 -1.61
N GLN A 7 5.04 20.12 -0.98
CA GLN A 7 3.79 20.67 -0.47
C GLN A 7 4.05 21.73 0.64
N PHE A 8 4.90 21.41 1.62
CA PHE A 8 5.26 22.37 2.66
C PHE A 8 6.01 23.59 2.09
N THR A 9 6.87 23.38 1.10
CA THR A 9 7.57 24.47 0.42
C THR A 9 6.59 25.41 -0.29
N ASN A 10 5.57 24.86 -0.94
CA ASN A 10 4.53 25.65 -1.61
C ASN A 10 3.63 26.39 -0.59
N ALA A 11 3.49 25.86 0.61
CA ALA A 11 2.67 26.43 1.68
C ALA A 11 3.42 27.44 2.59
N LYS A 12 4.66 27.80 2.30
CA LYS A 12 5.50 28.71 3.13
C LYS A 12 4.78 29.98 3.57
N GLY A 13 4.03 30.61 2.67
CA GLY A 13 3.28 31.82 2.96
C GLY A 13 2.21 31.68 4.03
N PHE A 14 1.62 30.47 4.16
CA PHE A 14 0.63 30.15 5.20
C PHE A 14 1.30 29.78 6.53
N ILE A 15 2.45 29.10 6.47
CA ILE A 15 3.20 28.67 7.66
C ILE A 15 3.85 29.88 8.34
N GLY A 16 4.15 30.93 7.59
CA GLY A 16 4.81 32.15 8.12
C GLY A 16 6.28 31.96 8.50
N ASP A 17 6.88 30.83 8.07
CA ASP A 17 8.29 30.50 8.25
C ASP A 17 8.87 29.97 6.92
N GLU A 18 9.96 30.60 6.48
CA GLU A 18 10.65 30.18 5.25
C GLU A 18 11.55 28.95 5.46
N THR A 19 11.76 28.56 6.72
CA THR A 19 12.64 27.45 7.07
C THR A 19 11.93 26.11 6.99
N ILE A 20 11.97 25.49 5.82
CA ILE A 20 11.49 24.12 5.60
C ILE A 20 12.69 23.28 5.19
N ILE A 21 13.08 22.32 6.02
CA ILE A 21 14.31 21.56 5.85
C ILE A 21 13.98 20.07 5.84
N SER A 22 14.35 19.37 4.76
CA SER A 22 14.43 17.90 4.76
C SER A 22 15.65 17.46 5.54
N VAL A 23 15.43 16.75 6.63
CA VAL A 23 16.47 16.30 7.54
C VAL A 23 17.22 15.13 6.92
N GLU A 24 18.54 15.21 6.83
CA GLU A 24 19.37 14.15 6.23
C GLU A 24 19.68 13.00 7.21
N SER A 25 19.92 13.37 8.48
CA SER A 25 20.28 12.43 9.53
C SER A 25 19.72 12.87 10.88
N ARG A 26 19.75 11.95 11.88
CA ARG A 26 19.39 12.29 13.26
C ARG A 26 20.31 13.35 13.85
N GLN A 27 21.59 13.29 13.56
CA GLN A 27 22.56 14.32 14.01
C GLN A 27 22.24 15.69 13.41
N HIS A 28 21.89 15.74 12.13
CA HIS A 28 21.44 16.97 11.48
C HIS A 28 20.19 17.55 12.16
N LEU A 29 19.21 16.70 12.52
CA LEU A 29 18.02 17.15 13.27
C LEU A 29 18.40 17.72 14.64
N ARG A 30 19.33 17.10 15.35
CA ARG A 30 19.83 17.60 16.63
C ARG A 30 20.43 19.00 16.50
N GLU A 31 21.32 19.21 15.54
CA GLU A 31 21.97 20.50 15.27
C GLU A 31 20.93 21.59 14.93
N LEU A 32 19.94 21.27 14.11
CA LEU A 32 18.85 22.17 13.76
C LEU A 32 17.99 22.54 14.98
N LEU A 33 17.69 21.60 15.87
CA LEU A 33 16.92 21.86 17.08
C LEU A 33 17.72 22.63 18.13
N GLN A 34 19.02 22.37 18.27
CA GLN A 34 19.90 23.09 19.19
C GLN A 34 20.23 24.52 18.70
N GLY A 35 20.35 24.71 17.40
CA GLY A 35 20.65 25.99 16.78
C GLY A 35 19.48 27.00 16.78
N ARG A 36 18.27 26.56 17.18
CA ARG A 36 17.05 27.41 17.15
C ARG A 36 16.31 27.42 18.47
N LYS A 37 15.72 28.55 18.79
CA LYS A 37 14.84 28.73 19.97
C LYS A 37 13.35 28.55 19.59
N SER A 38 12.97 28.85 18.35
CA SER A 38 11.58 28.75 17.86
C SER A 38 11.54 28.71 16.33
N GLY A 39 10.41 28.32 15.77
CA GLY A 39 10.15 28.28 14.34
C GLY A 39 10.86 27.11 13.59
N GLY A 40 10.56 27.01 12.32
CA GLY A 40 11.08 25.98 11.41
C GLY A 40 10.20 24.76 11.32
N VAL A 41 10.14 24.18 10.12
CA VAL A 41 9.53 22.89 9.80
C VAL A 41 10.63 21.93 9.37
N PHE A 42 10.75 20.81 10.10
CA PHE A 42 11.77 19.80 9.86
C PHE A 42 11.11 18.50 9.40
N LEU A 43 11.32 18.13 8.15
CA LEU A 43 10.76 16.93 7.55
C LEU A 43 11.73 15.77 7.69
N THR A 44 11.28 14.68 8.29
CA THR A 44 12.10 13.50 8.52
C THR A 44 11.28 12.22 8.38
N THR A 45 11.96 11.10 8.16
CA THR A 45 11.33 9.77 8.20
C THR A 45 11.57 9.11 9.55
N ILE A 46 10.58 8.35 10.02
CA ILE A 46 10.63 7.61 11.28
C ILE A 46 11.84 6.66 11.37
N HIS A 47 12.32 6.15 10.24
CA HIS A 47 13.48 5.25 10.18
C HIS A 47 14.81 5.90 10.63
N LYS A 48 14.86 7.22 10.73
CA LYS A 48 16.03 7.96 11.27
C LYS A 48 16.07 7.93 12.81
N PHE A 49 14.98 7.51 13.46
CA PHE A 49 14.91 7.26 14.89
C PHE A 49 15.20 5.78 15.16
N THR A 50 16.46 5.38 15.10
CA THR A 50 16.96 4.03 15.38
C THR A 50 17.38 3.90 16.84
N GLU A 51 18.04 2.79 17.19
CA GLU A 51 18.44 2.36 18.53
C GLU A 51 19.32 3.33 19.33
N ASP A 52 19.72 4.46 18.76
CA ASP A 52 20.42 5.53 19.45
C ASP A 52 19.40 6.37 20.24
N ILE A 53 19.39 6.18 21.57
CA ILE A 53 18.44 6.77 22.52
C ILE A 53 18.89 8.19 22.96
N GLU A 54 19.85 8.81 22.28
CA GLU A 54 20.29 10.12 22.70
C GLU A 54 19.17 11.18 22.54
N LEU A 55 19.02 11.96 23.59
CA LEU A 55 18.11 13.10 23.66
C LEU A 55 18.37 14.10 22.51
N LEU A 56 17.33 14.44 21.76
CA LEU A 56 17.41 15.49 20.74
C LEU A 56 17.23 16.86 21.37
N THR A 57 16.18 17.04 22.20
CA THR A 57 15.93 18.26 22.94
C THR A 57 14.90 18.03 24.04
N GLU A 58 15.01 18.80 25.14
CA GLU A 58 14.02 18.85 26.23
C GLU A 58 13.00 20.00 26.06
N ARG A 59 13.00 20.66 24.91
CA ARG A 59 12.11 21.79 24.65
C ARG A 59 10.65 21.37 24.65
N THR A 60 9.80 22.23 25.21
CA THR A 60 8.33 22.05 25.26
C THR A 60 7.60 22.67 24.07
N ASN A 61 8.29 23.50 23.27
CA ASN A 61 7.72 24.16 22.08
C ASN A 61 8.05 23.40 20.78
N VAL A 62 8.07 22.09 20.84
CA VAL A 62 8.22 21.20 19.68
C VAL A 62 6.89 20.48 19.46
N ILE A 63 6.40 20.53 18.23
CA ILE A 63 5.22 19.76 17.80
C ILE A 63 5.71 18.68 16.82
N CYS A 64 5.48 17.42 17.14
CA CYS A 64 5.81 16.29 16.32
C CYS A 64 4.54 15.81 15.61
N ILE A 65 4.47 16.02 14.30
CA ILE A 65 3.34 15.62 13.47
C ILE A 65 3.72 14.35 12.73
N SER A 66 2.93 13.30 12.90
CA SER A 66 3.15 11.99 12.30
C SER A 66 2.04 11.67 11.32
N ASP A 67 2.39 11.54 10.05
CA ASP A 67 1.49 11.00 9.02
C ASP A 67 1.53 9.47 9.03
N GLU A 68 0.41 8.82 8.67
CA GLU A 68 0.23 7.37 8.71
C GLU A 68 0.63 6.78 10.08
N ALA A 69 0.15 7.43 11.16
CA ALA A 69 0.57 7.16 12.53
C ALA A 69 0.39 5.69 12.98
N HIS A 70 -0.52 4.94 12.34
CA HIS A 70 -0.77 3.52 12.59
C HIS A 70 0.36 2.58 12.12
N ARG A 71 1.31 3.04 11.29
CA ARG A 71 2.33 2.16 10.71
C ARG A 71 3.43 1.76 11.69
N SER A 72 4.61 2.31 11.55
CA SER A 72 5.79 1.91 12.31
C SER A 72 5.95 2.63 13.65
N GLN A 73 5.05 3.55 13.97
CA GLN A 73 5.11 4.40 15.16
C GLN A 73 4.47 3.77 16.42
N ILE A 74 3.73 2.66 16.24
CA ILE A 74 2.83 2.07 17.22
C ILE A 74 3.44 1.00 18.13
N ASN A 75 4.71 0.93 18.37
CA ASN A 75 5.25 -0.05 19.32
C ASN A 75 6.08 0.63 20.38
N LEU A 76 5.48 0.86 21.55
CA LEU A 76 6.18 1.20 22.77
C LEU A 76 6.80 -0.04 23.44
N ASP A 77 6.29 -1.24 23.08
CA ASP A 77 6.71 -2.50 23.66
C ASP A 77 8.02 -3.03 23.08
N GLN A 78 8.72 -3.77 23.93
CA GLN A 78 9.98 -4.41 23.62
C GLN A 78 9.79 -5.60 22.68
N LYS A 79 10.38 -5.56 21.48
CA LYS A 79 10.46 -6.73 20.61
C LYS A 79 11.80 -7.45 20.79
N ILE A 80 11.74 -8.76 20.96
CA ILE A 80 12.89 -9.62 21.03
C ILE A 80 13.16 -10.20 19.64
N ARG A 81 14.29 -9.88 19.04
CA ARG A 81 14.76 -10.52 17.81
C ARG A 81 15.90 -11.48 18.17
N VAL A 82 15.75 -12.74 17.75
CA VAL A 82 16.83 -13.73 17.80
C VAL A 82 17.59 -13.64 16.47
N THR A 83 18.84 -13.25 16.52
CA THR A 83 19.77 -13.24 15.37
C THR A 83 20.81 -14.33 15.56
N GLU A 84 21.58 -14.65 14.51
CA GLU A 84 22.71 -15.61 14.61
C GLU A 84 23.75 -15.18 15.64
N ASP A 85 23.85 -13.88 15.94
CA ASP A 85 24.81 -13.30 16.92
C ASP A 85 24.23 -13.17 18.34
N GLY A 86 22.97 -13.60 18.58
CA GLY A 86 22.34 -13.56 19.90
C GLY A 86 20.96 -12.89 19.94
N VAL A 87 20.46 -12.66 21.15
CA VAL A 87 19.13 -12.05 21.39
C VAL A 87 19.30 -10.52 21.40
N LYS A 88 18.70 -9.85 20.43
CA LYS A 88 18.65 -8.38 20.38
C LYS A 88 17.28 -7.88 20.82
N LYS A 89 17.26 -6.99 21.79
CA LYS A 89 16.04 -6.31 22.25
C LYS A 89 15.89 -5.01 21.44
N THR A 90 14.78 -4.88 20.72
CA THR A 90 14.44 -3.66 19.96
C THR A 90 13.10 -3.15 20.41
N TYR A 91 12.97 -1.84 20.52
CA TYR A 91 11.71 -1.16 20.72
C TYR A 91 11.15 -0.69 19.37
N GLY A 92 9.88 -0.31 19.34
CA GLY A 92 9.30 0.37 18.18
C GLY A 92 9.86 1.79 18.03
N PHE A 93 9.76 2.35 16.83
CA PHE A 93 10.21 3.72 16.55
C PHE A 93 9.51 4.78 17.41
N ALA A 94 8.28 4.54 17.82
CA ALA A 94 7.54 5.43 18.71
C ALA A 94 8.27 5.65 20.04
N LYS A 95 8.80 4.58 20.64
CA LYS A 95 9.56 4.70 21.89
C LYS A 95 10.81 5.54 21.71
N TYR A 96 11.60 5.27 20.67
CA TYR A 96 12.80 6.06 20.40
C TYR A 96 12.50 7.53 20.10
N LEU A 97 11.39 7.81 19.44
CA LEU A 97 10.93 9.17 19.18
C LEU A 97 10.55 9.89 20.48
N HIS A 98 9.74 9.23 21.33
CA HIS A 98 9.33 9.80 22.63
C HIS A 98 10.51 10.00 23.57
N ASP A 99 11.42 9.05 23.66
CA ASP A 99 12.63 9.16 24.50
C ASP A 99 13.56 10.28 24.00
N SER A 100 13.53 10.58 22.71
CA SER A 100 14.36 11.65 22.10
C SER A 100 13.76 13.03 22.22
N LEU A 101 12.45 13.17 22.37
CA LEU A 101 11.68 14.39 22.45
C LEU A 101 10.63 14.33 23.59
N PRO A 102 11.05 14.14 24.85
CA PRO A 102 10.15 13.80 25.95
C PRO A 102 9.09 14.84 26.27
N ASN A 103 9.32 16.09 25.91
CA ASN A 103 8.42 17.23 26.19
C ASN A 103 7.73 17.77 24.94
N ALA A 104 7.82 17.07 23.80
CA ALA A 104 7.13 17.47 22.58
C ALA A 104 5.63 17.17 22.66
N THR A 105 4.84 17.95 21.93
CA THR A 105 3.43 17.62 21.66
C THR A 105 3.36 16.70 20.45
N TYR A 106 2.68 15.57 20.59
CA TYR A 106 2.54 14.58 19.52
C TYR A 106 1.14 14.64 18.90
N VAL A 107 1.09 14.70 17.57
CA VAL A 107 -0.15 14.70 16.79
C VAL A 107 -0.03 13.62 15.71
N GLY A 108 -0.93 12.65 15.72
CA GLY A 108 -1.00 11.56 14.74
C GLY A 108 -2.12 11.78 13.73
N PHE A 109 -1.82 11.69 12.46
CA PHE A 109 -2.80 11.61 11.37
C PHE A 109 -2.85 10.19 10.84
N THR A 110 -4.04 9.60 10.73
CA THR A 110 -4.23 8.25 10.21
C THR A 110 -5.65 8.05 9.69
N GLY A 111 -5.78 7.38 8.55
CA GLY A 111 -7.09 6.93 8.06
C GLY A 111 -7.63 5.69 8.80
N THR A 112 -6.82 5.05 9.66
CA THR A 112 -7.16 3.77 10.31
C THR A 112 -6.49 3.68 11.67
N PRO A 113 -7.01 4.39 12.70
CA PRO A 113 -6.48 4.28 14.06
C PRO A 113 -6.66 2.85 14.57
N VAL A 114 -5.64 2.35 15.25
CA VAL A 114 -5.65 1.10 16.01
C VAL A 114 -5.36 1.42 17.48
N ASP A 115 -5.70 0.52 18.41
CA ASP A 115 -5.53 0.78 19.85
C ASP A 115 -4.12 1.26 20.19
N ALA A 116 -3.09 0.61 19.63
CA ALA A 116 -1.69 1.03 19.80
C ALA A 116 -1.38 2.44 19.25
N THR A 117 -2.18 3.00 18.33
CA THR A 117 -2.05 4.39 17.89
C THR A 117 -2.53 5.34 19.00
N LEU A 118 -3.63 4.98 19.68
CA LEU A 118 -4.19 5.75 20.80
C LEU A 118 -3.22 5.76 21.99
N ASP A 119 -2.54 4.64 22.26
CA ASP A 119 -1.53 4.55 23.32
C ASP A 119 -0.36 5.54 23.10
N VAL A 120 -0.04 5.85 21.86
CA VAL A 120 1.08 6.75 21.50
C VAL A 120 0.65 8.21 21.40
N PHE A 121 -0.50 8.48 20.78
CA PHE A 121 -0.94 9.84 20.42
C PHE A 121 -2.11 10.34 21.28
N GLY A 122 -2.71 9.50 22.13
CA GLY A 122 -3.91 9.83 22.92
C GLY A 122 -5.20 9.64 22.13
N ASP A 123 -6.29 10.12 22.72
CA ASP A 123 -7.63 10.00 22.16
C ASP A 123 -7.80 10.72 20.82
N VAL A 124 -8.74 10.25 20.03
CA VAL A 124 -9.11 10.87 18.74
C VAL A 124 -9.68 12.28 19.01
N VAL A 125 -9.02 13.29 18.48
CA VAL A 125 -9.41 14.70 18.64
C VAL A 125 -10.45 15.09 17.60
N ASP A 126 -10.32 14.58 16.38
CA ASP A 126 -11.22 14.85 15.27
C ASP A 126 -11.23 13.68 14.29
N SER A 127 -12.37 13.46 13.62
CA SER A 127 -12.53 12.39 12.64
C SER A 127 -13.40 12.82 11.48
N TYR A 128 -13.03 12.40 10.26
CA TYR A 128 -13.81 12.54 9.06
C TYR A 128 -13.99 11.15 8.44
N THR A 129 -15.17 10.59 8.58
CA THR A 129 -15.45 9.19 8.23
C THR A 129 -15.76 9.02 6.73
N MET A 130 -15.64 7.77 6.23
CA MET A 130 -16.05 7.45 4.86
C MET A 130 -17.52 7.77 4.60
N ASN A 131 -18.40 7.62 5.59
CA ASN A 131 -19.82 7.94 5.45
C ASN A 131 -20.04 9.44 5.30
N GLU A 132 -19.39 10.26 6.10
CA GLU A 132 -19.42 11.73 5.97
C GLU A 132 -18.90 12.16 4.61
N SER A 133 -17.79 11.59 4.16
CA SER A 133 -17.21 11.87 2.85
C SER A 133 -18.16 11.54 1.68
N VAL A 134 -18.93 10.46 1.79
CA VAL A 134 -19.97 10.12 0.80
C VAL A 134 -21.17 11.08 0.89
N GLN A 135 -21.58 11.50 2.11
CA GLN A 135 -22.66 12.48 2.29
C GLN A 135 -22.28 13.85 1.74
N ASP A 136 -21.03 14.25 1.91
CA ASP A 136 -20.48 15.51 1.37
C ASP A 136 -20.14 15.41 -0.13
N GLU A 137 -20.45 14.28 -0.76
CA GLU A 137 -20.18 14.02 -2.18
C GLU A 137 -18.71 14.12 -2.60
N ILE A 138 -17.77 13.97 -1.64
CA ILE A 138 -16.32 13.99 -1.91
C ILE A 138 -15.86 12.63 -2.44
N THR A 139 -16.46 11.54 -1.92
CA THR A 139 -16.18 10.17 -2.37
C THR A 139 -17.47 9.45 -2.79
N VAL A 140 -17.33 8.33 -3.50
CA VAL A 140 -18.44 7.49 -3.92
C VAL A 140 -18.65 6.31 -2.97
N ARG A 141 -19.89 5.79 -2.93
CA ARG A 141 -20.20 4.58 -2.14
C ARG A 141 -19.47 3.37 -2.72
N LEU A 142 -18.84 2.61 -1.84
CA LEU A 142 -18.24 1.32 -2.20
C LEU A 142 -19.31 0.22 -2.23
N VAL A 143 -19.26 -0.61 -3.25
CA VAL A 143 -20.05 -1.84 -3.36
C VAL A 143 -19.08 -3.02 -3.21
N TYR A 144 -19.39 -3.91 -2.30
CA TYR A 144 -18.61 -5.13 -2.06
C TYR A 144 -19.35 -6.36 -2.60
N GLU A 145 -18.65 -7.16 -3.38
CA GLU A 145 -19.12 -8.46 -3.86
C GLU A 145 -18.16 -9.56 -3.44
N GLY A 146 -18.64 -10.49 -2.62
CA GLY A 146 -17.89 -11.68 -2.25
C GLY A 146 -17.98 -12.73 -3.38
N ARG A 147 -16.89 -12.95 -4.09
CA ARG A 147 -16.79 -13.95 -5.15
C ARG A 147 -16.01 -15.16 -4.64
N ALA A 148 -16.71 -16.26 -4.36
CA ALA A 148 -16.06 -17.51 -3.99
C ALA A 148 -15.63 -18.23 -5.27
N ALA A 149 -14.32 -18.36 -5.50
CA ALA A 149 -13.84 -19.33 -6.46
C ALA A 149 -14.33 -20.72 -6.00
N LYS A 150 -15.17 -21.37 -6.79
CA LYS A 150 -15.72 -22.71 -6.51
C LYS A 150 -14.62 -23.80 -6.63
N VAL A 151 -13.54 -23.63 -5.91
CA VAL A 151 -12.52 -24.66 -5.77
C VAL A 151 -12.86 -25.40 -4.50
N LEU A 152 -12.99 -26.71 -4.61
CA LEU A 152 -13.13 -27.65 -3.47
C LEU A 152 -11.84 -27.55 -2.62
N LEU A 153 -11.77 -26.50 -1.80
CA LEU A 153 -10.80 -26.45 -0.73
C LEU A 153 -11.25 -27.45 0.33
N ASP A 154 -10.34 -28.36 0.68
CA ASP A 154 -10.54 -29.26 1.79
C ASP A 154 -10.93 -28.42 3.03
N ASN A 155 -12.12 -28.67 3.58
CA ASN A 155 -12.66 -27.94 4.72
C ASN A 155 -11.69 -27.90 5.92
N LYS A 156 -10.83 -28.93 6.05
CA LYS A 156 -9.75 -28.93 7.05
C LYS A 156 -8.74 -27.80 6.86
N LYS A 157 -8.34 -27.56 5.62
CA LYS A 157 -7.36 -26.49 5.30
C LYS A 157 -7.95 -25.10 5.49
N LEU A 158 -9.24 -24.91 5.21
CA LEU A 158 -9.95 -23.66 5.52
C LEU A 158 -10.00 -23.41 7.02
N GLN A 159 -10.30 -24.45 7.82
CA GLN A 159 -10.32 -24.35 9.27
C GLN A 159 -8.93 -24.01 9.85
N GLU A 160 -7.86 -24.62 9.32
CA GLU A 160 -6.48 -24.31 9.72
C GLU A 160 -6.10 -22.83 9.46
N ILE A 161 -6.62 -22.24 8.38
CA ILE A 161 -6.43 -20.81 8.06
C ILE A 161 -7.20 -19.92 9.04
N GLU A 162 -8.47 -20.23 9.29
CA GLU A 162 -9.30 -19.47 10.23
C GLU A 162 -8.72 -19.51 11.67
N ASP A 163 -8.28 -20.68 12.11
CA ASP A 163 -7.65 -20.89 13.42
C ASP A 163 -6.31 -20.14 13.51
N TYR A 164 -5.56 -20.06 12.42
CA TYR A 164 -4.35 -19.26 12.33
C TYR A 164 -4.64 -17.76 12.50
N TYR A 165 -5.64 -17.23 11.79
CA TYR A 165 -6.00 -15.81 11.94
C TYR A 165 -6.51 -15.48 13.34
N LYS A 166 -7.28 -16.35 13.97
CA LYS A 166 -7.69 -16.18 15.36
C LYS A 166 -6.49 -16.14 16.31
N LYS A 167 -5.55 -17.07 16.16
CA LYS A 167 -4.33 -17.12 16.97
C LYS A 167 -3.42 -15.90 16.74
N CYS A 168 -3.35 -15.35 15.52
CA CYS A 168 -2.62 -14.11 15.26
C CYS A 168 -3.24 -12.88 15.91
N GLN A 169 -4.55 -12.88 16.12
CA GLN A 169 -5.27 -11.82 16.84
C GLN A 169 -5.13 -11.92 18.37
N GLU A 170 -4.94 -13.14 18.90
CA GLU A 170 -4.89 -13.41 20.35
C GLU A 170 -3.48 -13.34 20.97
N ASN A 171 -2.40 -13.39 20.14
CA ASN A 171 -1.03 -13.51 20.63
C ASN A 171 -0.15 -12.30 20.29
N ASP A 172 -0.03 -11.38 21.24
CA ASP A 172 0.95 -10.29 21.24
C ASP A 172 2.36 -10.71 21.70
N GLY A 173 2.60 -11.99 21.97
CA GLY A 173 3.85 -12.50 22.53
C GLY A 173 4.61 -13.42 21.55
N ALA A 174 5.73 -12.95 21.01
CA ALA A 174 6.62 -13.75 20.16
C ALA A 174 7.38 -14.83 20.94
N SER A 175 6.76 -16.00 21.18
CA SER A 175 7.54 -17.20 21.49
C SER A 175 8.11 -17.80 20.19
N THR A 176 9.25 -18.47 20.26
CA THR A 176 9.88 -19.17 19.12
C THR A 176 8.89 -20.15 18.46
N TYR A 177 8.00 -20.75 19.25
CA TYR A 177 6.93 -21.64 18.80
C TYR A 177 5.87 -20.89 17.95
N ALA A 178 5.45 -19.70 18.36
CA ALA A 178 4.48 -18.88 17.61
C ALA A 178 5.07 -18.43 16.25
N VAL A 179 6.37 -18.19 16.17
CA VAL A 179 7.07 -17.83 14.91
C VAL A 179 7.12 -19.02 13.96
N GLU A 180 7.36 -20.24 14.46
CA GLU A 180 7.36 -21.44 13.61
C GLU A 180 5.97 -21.84 13.14
N GLU A 181 4.96 -21.76 14.00
CA GLU A 181 3.56 -21.97 13.59
C GLU A 181 3.11 -20.94 12.56
N SER A 182 3.48 -19.66 12.73
CA SER A 182 3.23 -18.60 11.75
C SER A 182 3.87 -18.89 10.39
N LYS A 183 5.11 -19.39 10.37
CA LYS A 183 5.78 -19.76 9.13
C LYS A 183 5.09 -20.93 8.43
N LYS A 184 4.67 -21.96 9.18
CA LYS A 184 3.93 -23.11 8.63
C LYS A 184 2.56 -22.69 8.07
N ALA A 185 1.82 -21.87 8.79
CA ALA A 185 0.53 -21.37 8.35
C ALA A 185 0.64 -20.47 7.11
N MET A 186 1.66 -19.59 7.04
CA MET A 186 1.94 -18.81 5.83
C MET A 186 2.35 -19.70 4.64
N ALA A 187 3.12 -20.77 4.87
CA ALA A 187 3.49 -21.71 3.81
C ALA A 187 2.25 -22.47 3.31
N ASN A 188 1.40 -22.96 4.19
CA ASN A 188 0.15 -23.62 3.84
C ASN A 188 -0.80 -22.69 3.08
N MET A 189 -0.94 -21.44 3.53
CA MET A 189 -1.73 -20.44 2.83
C MET A 189 -1.20 -20.18 1.41
N ARG A 190 0.12 -20.05 1.23
CA ARG A 190 0.73 -19.90 -0.10
C ARG A 190 0.44 -21.08 -1.01
N LEU A 191 0.45 -22.31 -0.47
CA LEU A 191 0.10 -23.52 -1.22
C LEU A 191 -1.37 -23.50 -1.65
N ILE A 192 -2.27 -23.07 -0.79
CA ILE A 192 -3.70 -23.00 -1.10
C ILE A 192 -3.99 -21.90 -2.13
N LEU A 193 -3.48 -20.68 -1.89
CA LEU A 193 -3.67 -19.56 -2.80
C LEU A 193 -2.97 -19.78 -4.15
N GLY A 194 -1.86 -20.51 -4.16
CA GLY A 194 -1.08 -20.84 -5.35
C GLY A 194 -1.52 -22.13 -6.06
N ASN A 195 -2.61 -22.78 -5.64
CA ASN A 195 -3.11 -23.99 -6.31
C ASN A 195 -3.48 -23.68 -7.78
N PRO A 196 -2.94 -24.42 -8.77
CA PRO A 196 -3.16 -24.16 -10.20
C PRO A 196 -4.63 -24.16 -10.61
N ASP A 197 -5.42 -25.13 -10.13
CA ASP A 197 -6.85 -25.23 -10.47
C ASP A 197 -7.64 -24.02 -9.91
N ARG A 198 -7.24 -23.55 -8.71
CA ARG A 198 -7.80 -22.34 -8.11
C ARG A 198 -7.45 -21.09 -8.92
N ILE A 199 -6.20 -20.94 -9.31
CA ILE A 199 -5.74 -19.77 -10.11
C ILE A 199 -6.46 -19.75 -11.45
N LYS A 200 -6.63 -20.89 -12.10
CA LYS A 200 -7.38 -21.02 -13.35
C LYS A 200 -8.85 -20.60 -13.17
N ALA A 201 -9.52 -21.11 -12.14
CA ALA A 201 -10.90 -20.75 -11.86
C ALA A 201 -11.07 -19.25 -11.55
N ILE A 202 -10.10 -18.63 -10.85
CA ILE A 202 -10.06 -17.19 -10.60
C ILE A 202 -9.84 -16.42 -11.89
N ALA A 203 -8.95 -16.85 -12.76
CA ALA A 203 -8.71 -16.20 -14.05
C ALA A 203 -9.97 -16.20 -14.91
N GLU A 204 -10.68 -17.34 -15.00
CA GLU A 204 -11.94 -17.47 -15.72
C GLU A 204 -13.02 -16.55 -15.13
N ASP A 205 -13.20 -16.54 -13.81
CA ASP A 205 -14.17 -15.68 -13.13
C ASP A 205 -13.84 -14.20 -13.32
N PHE A 206 -12.58 -13.81 -13.18
CA PHE A 206 -12.11 -12.44 -13.39
C PHE A 206 -12.39 -11.97 -14.81
N VAL A 207 -11.98 -12.74 -15.83
CA VAL A 207 -12.17 -12.38 -17.24
C VAL A 207 -13.65 -12.18 -17.53
N ASN A 208 -14.49 -13.15 -17.15
CA ASN A 208 -15.94 -13.09 -17.39
C ASN A 208 -16.56 -11.87 -16.70
N HIS A 209 -16.22 -11.61 -15.45
CA HIS A 209 -16.78 -10.48 -14.69
C HIS A 209 -16.31 -9.14 -15.26
N TYR A 210 -15.02 -9.01 -15.57
CA TYR A 210 -14.46 -7.78 -16.14
C TYR A 210 -15.12 -7.47 -17.49
N GLU A 211 -15.21 -8.43 -18.42
CA GLU A 211 -15.82 -8.25 -19.72
C GLU A 211 -17.34 -7.95 -19.62
N THR A 212 -18.03 -8.58 -18.70
CA THR A 212 -19.45 -8.30 -18.43
C THR A 212 -19.61 -6.84 -18.00
N ARG A 213 -18.82 -6.36 -17.02
CA ARG A 213 -18.89 -4.97 -16.57
C ARG A 213 -18.59 -3.97 -17.68
N VAL A 214 -17.60 -4.27 -18.52
CA VAL A 214 -17.25 -3.43 -19.68
C VAL A 214 -18.42 -3.40 -20.69
N SER A 215 -18.97 -4.55 -21.03
CA SER A 215 -20.06 -4.67 -22.01
C SER A 215 -21.37 -4.01 -21.53
N GLU A 216 -21.63 -3.99 -20.24
CA GLU A 216 -22.77 -3.34 -19.61
C GLU A 216 -22.57 -1.83 -19.42
N GLY A 217 -21.39 -1.28 -19.74
CA GLY A 217 -21.06 0.11 -19.46
C GLY A 217 -20.97 0.44 -17.97
N SER A 218 -20.69 -0.58 -17.14
CA SER A 218 -20.61 -0.46 -15.67
C SER A 218 -19.22 -0.04 -15.19
N THR A 219 -18.36 0.46 -16.09
CA THR A 219 -17.01 0.95 -15.80
C THR A 219 -16.87 2.40 -16.25
N ILE A 220 -15.95 3.14 -15.60
CA ILE A 220 -15.68 4.55 -15.99
C ILE A 220 -14.74 4.59 -17.20
N MET A 221 -13.56 3.96 -17.07
CA MET A 221 -12.52 3.92 -18.12
C MET A 221 -11.93 2.52 -18.25
N GLU A 222 -12.68 1.49 -17.91
CA GLU A 222 -12.28 0.09 -17.93
C GLU A 222 -11.04 -0.23 -17.06
N LYS A 223 -10.66 0.66 -16.13
CA LYS A 223 -9.49 0.43 -15.28
C LYS A 223 -9.84 -0.48 -14.11
N ALA A 224 -9.10 -1.58 -14.00
CA ALA A 224 -9.22 -2.54 -12.94
C ALA A 224 -7.87 -2.88 -12.32
N MET A 225 -7.86 -3.15 -11.02
CA MET A 225 -6.68 -3.61 -10.30
C MET A 225 -6.95 -4.98 -9.70
N PHE A 226 -6.02 -5.92 -9.87
CA PHE A 226 -6.09 -7.24 -9.25
C PHE A 226 -4.97 -7.40 -8.24
N VAL A 227 -5.32 -7.61 -6.97
CA VAL A 227 -4.37 -7.71 -5.85
C VAL A 227 -4.13 -9.16 -5.49
N CYS A 228 -2.89 -9.62 -5.66
CA CYS A 228 -2.46 -11.00 -5.39
C CYS A 228 -1.63 -11.12 -4.11
N ALA A 229 -1.62 -12.31 -3.52
CA ALA A 229 -0.89 -12.58 -2.27
C ALA A 229 0.63 -12.67 -2.46
N SER A 230 1.13 -13.03 -3.64
CA SER A 230 2.56 -13.08 -3.94
C SER A 230 2.86 -12.86 -5.42
N ARG A 231 4.12 -12.59 -5.75
CA ARG A 231 4.57 -12.37 -7.12
C ARG A 231 4.41 -13.61 -8.00
N GLN A 232 4.67 -14.79 -7.45
CA GLN A 232 4.50 -16.05 -8.19
C GLN A 232 3.02 -16.32 -8.50
N ILE A 233 2.12 -16.07 -7.55
CA ILE A 233 0.67 -16.20 -7.76
C ILE A 233 0.20 -15.18 -8.81
N ALA A 234 0.69 -13.94 -8.73
CA ALA A 234 0.37 -12.90 -9.69
C ALA A 234 0.85 -13.25 -11.11
N PHE A 235 2.03 -13.87 -11.22
CA PHE A 235 2.57 -14.34 -12.49
C PHE A 235 1.75 -15.51 -13.07
N ASN A 236 1.43 -16.48 -12.26
CA ASN A 236 0.61 -17.63 -12.68
C ASN A 236 -0.80 -17.16 -13.12
N LEU A 237 -1.40 -16.22 -12.37
CA LEU A 237 -2.68 -15.62 -12.74
C LEU A 237 -2.57 -14.85 -14.07
N TYR A 238 -1.51 -14.07 -14.28
CA TYR A 238 -1.26 -13.40 -15.54
C TYR A 238 -1.19 -14.38 -16.71
N GLN A 239 -0.46 -15.49 -16.55
CA GLN A 239 -0.35 -16.52 -17.59
C GLN A 239 -1.71 -17.17 -17.92
N GLU A 240 -2.52 -17.49 -16.92
CA GLU A 240 -3.87 -18.05 -17.14
C GLU A 240 -4.79 -17.03 -17.84
N ILE A 241 -4.75 -15.77 -17.44
CA ILE A 241 -5.53 -14.71 -18.12
C ILE A 241 -5.11 -14.56 -19.57
N ILE A 242 -3.80 -14.54 -19.87
CA ILE A 242 -3.31 -14.40 -21.25
C ILE A 242 -3.62 -15.68 -22.08
N ALA A 243 -3.67 -16.85 -21.46
CA ALA A 243 -4.14 -18.06 -22.14
C ALA A 243 -5.63 -17.98 -22.54
N LEU A 244 -6.45 -17.29 -21.75
CA LEU A 244 -7.87 -17.04 -22.05
C LEU A 244 -8.08 -15.88 -23.05
N ARG A 245 -7.22 -14.87 -22.99
CA ARG A 245 -7.29 -13.63 -23.80
C ARG A 245 -5.90 -13.21 -24.31
N PRO A 246 -5.36 -13.92 -25.31
CA PRO A 246 -4.04 -13.58 -25.87
C PRO A 246 -3.92 -12.13 -26.38
N GLU A 247 -5.02 -11.59 -26.89
CA GLU A 247 -5.12 -10.22 -27.40
C GLU A 247 -4.87 -9.14 -26.33
N TRP A 248 -5.04 -9.48 -25.04
CA TRP A 248 -4.74 -8.54 -23.94
C TRP A 248 -3.23 -8.34 -23.74
N ALA A 249 -2.39 -9.22 -24.27
CA ALA A 249 -0.95 -9.07 -24.29
C ALA A 249 -0.44 -8.24 -25.49
N GLU A 250 -1.30 -7.94 -26.48
CA GLU A 250 -0.93 -7.13 -27.61
C GLU A 250 -0.62 -5.69 -27.18
N VAL A 251 0.48 -5.17 -27.70
CA VAL A 251 0.93 -3.81 -27.38
C VAL A 251 0.30 -2.82 -28.36
N LYS A 252 -0.52 -1.92 -27.84
CA LYS A 252 -1.24 -0.87 -28.59
C LYS A 252 -1.09 0.48 -27.88
N ASP A 253 -1.25 1.58 -28.61
CA ASP A 253 -1.21 2.93 -28.03
C ASP A 253 -2.49 3.20 -27.22
N ALA A 254 -3.65 2.91 -27.82
CA ALA A 254 -4.98 3.06 -27.24
C ALA A 254 -5.89 1.92 -27.69
N ASP A 255 -7.08 1.84 -27.09
CA ASP A 255 -8.11 0.91 -27.56
C ASP A 255 -8.56 1.20 -28.99
N ASP A 256 -9.03 0.17 -29.68
CA ASP A 256 -9.54 0.28 -31.06
C ASP A 256 -10.72 1.27 -31.10
N GLY A 257 -10.62 2.25 -31.98
CA GLY A 257 -11.64 3.30 -32.16
C GLY A 257 -11.42 4.59 -31.36
N ILE A 258 -10.44 4.64 -30.45
CA ILE A 258 -10.10 5.88 -29.75
C ILE A 258 -9.22 6.78 -30.63
N ALA A 259 -9.74 7.97 -30.97
CA ALA A 259 -8.95 8.99 -31.66
C ALA A 259 -8.04 9.73 -30.68
N LEU A 260 -6.73 9.74 -30.95
CA LEU A 260 -5.73 10.47 -30.19
C LEU A 260 -5.36 11.76 -30.93
N THR A 261 -5.27 12.87 -30.21
CA THR A 261 -4.68 14.12 -30.69
C THR A 261 -3.15 13.97 -30.82
N ASP A 262 -2.50 14.89 -31.54
CA ASP A 262 -1.04 14.87 -31.68
C ASP A 262 -0.29 15.04 -30.37
N GLN A 263 -0.88 15.74 -29.39
CA GLN A 263 -0.31 15.87 -28.05
C GLN A 263 -0.44 14.55 -27.28
N GLU A 264 -1.60 13.91 -27.29
CA GLU A 264 -1.85 12.63 -26.63
C GLU A 264 -0.98 11.51 -27.19
N ARG A 265 -0.72 11.50 -28.50
CA ARG A 265 0.22 10.57 -29.16
C ARG A 265 1.66 10.70 -28.64
N LYS A 266 2.06 11.87 -28.15
CA LYS A 266 3.39 12.08 -27.55
C LYS A 266 3.44 11.62 -26.10
N GLU A 267 2.33 11.67 -25.39
CA GLU A 267 2.22 11.34 -23.97
C GLU A 267 1.91 9.86 -23.72
N ILE A 268 1.14 9.23 -24.63
CA ILE A 268 0.77 7.83 -24.53
C ILE A 268 1.89 6.98 -25.14
N LYS A 269 2.35 6.00 -24.36
CA LYS A 269 3.24 4.94 -24.87
C LYS A 269 2.46 3.65 -25.01
N SER A 270 2.80 2.93 -26.07
CA SER A 270 2.20 1.62 -26.36
C SER A 270 2.35 0.65 -25.21
N ASN A 271 1.25 0.04 -24.81
CA ASN A 271 1.20 -0.93 -23.72
C ASN A 271 0.26 -2.09 -24.04
N ALA A 272 0.50 -3.23 -23.40
CA ALA A 272 -0.49 -4.29 -23.32
C ALA A 272 -1.68 -3.86 -22.46
N LYS A 273 -2.87 -4.41 -22.71
CA LYS A 273 -4.10 -4.14 -21.92
C LYS A 273 -3.92 -4.55 -20.45
N ILE A 274 -3.19 -5.64 -20.20
CA ILE A 274 -2.90 -6.16 -18.86
C ILE A 274 -1.40 -6.20 -18.57
N LYS A 275 -0.99 -5.82 -17.36
CA LYS A 275 0.40 -5.90 -16.89
C LYS A 275 0.51 -6.34 -15.45
N LEU A 276 1.61 -7.05 -15.15
CA LEU A 276 2.05 -7.35 -13.80
C LEU A 276 2.96 -6.24 -13.28
N ILE A 277 2.57 -5.62 -12.16
CA ILE A 277 3.32 -4.55 -11.50
C ILE A 277 3.90 -5.06 -10.18
N ALA A 278 5.16 -5.43 -10.23
CA ALA A 278 5.90 -5.92 -9.07
C ALA A 278 7.39 -5.56 -9.17
N THR A 279 8.09 -5.63 -8.02
CA THR A 279 9.56 -5.51 -8.03
C THR A 279 10.17 -6.82 -8.51
N ARG A 280 11.17 -6.75 -9.37
CA ARG A 280 11.94 -7.93 -9.78
C ARG A 280 13.03 -8.27 -8.77
N HIS A 281 13.31 -9.54 -8.60
CA HIS A 281 14.40 -10.04 -7.79
C HIS A 281 15.37 -10.86 -8.64
N LYS A 282 16.64 -10.95 -8.21
CA LYS A 282 17.69 -11.67 -8.93
C LYS A 282 17.42 -13.18 -9.08
N ASP A 283 16.67 -13.73 -8.12
CA ASP A 283 16.33 -15.17 -8.06
C ASP A 283 15.01 -15.50 -8.79
N ASP A 284 14.40 -14.52 -9.45
CA ASP A 284 13.19 -14.77 -10.25
C ASP A 284 13.52 -15.61 -11.48
N ALA A 285 12.58 -16.48 -11.88
CA ALA A 285 12.62 -17.09 -13.21
C ALA A 285 12.66 -15.99 -14.27
N LYS A 286 13.40 -16.22 -15.36
CA LYS A 286 13.66 -15.22 -16.40
C LYS A 286 12.38 -14.55 -16.91
N GLU A 287 11.32 -15.32 -17.13
CA GLU A 287 10.04 -14.81 -17.63
C GLU A 287 9.38 -13.83 -16.66
N LEU A 288 9.35 -14.16 -15.36
CA LEU A 288 8.84 -13.28 -14.32
C LEU A 288 9.72 -12.03 -14.17
N TYR A 289 11.05 -12.21 -14.20
CA TYR A 289 12.01 -11.12 -14.10
C TYR A 289 11.82 -10.11 -15.24
N ASP A 290 11.70 -10.59 -16.47
CA ASP A 290 11.51 -9.75 -17.67
C ASP A 290 10.14 -9.04 -17.62
N LEU A 291 9.08 -9.74 -17.20
CA LEU A 291 7.73 -9.19 -17.10
C LEU A 291 7.62 -8.05 -16.05
N CYS A 292 8.33 -8.15 -14.92
CA CYS A 292 8.34 -7.12 -13.87
C CYS A 292 9.05 -5.83 -14.30
N GLY A 293 9.91 -5.87 -15.31
CA GLY A 293 10.62 -4.71 -15.83
C GLY A 293 11.55 -4.00 -14.83
N THR A 294 12.11 -2.88 -15.23
CA THR A 294 12.98 -2.02 -14.43
C THR A 294 12.18 -1.09 -13.51
N LYS A 295 12.87 -0.32 -12.67
CA LYS A 295 12.25 0.75 -11.86
C LYS A 295 11.66 1.85 -12.77
N ASP A 296 12.32 2.16 -13.88
CA ASP A 296 11.87 3.19 -14.80
C ASP A 296 10.69 2.72 -15.65
N ASP A 297 10.66 1.44 -16.06
CA ASP A 297 9.48 0.83 -16.69
C ASP A 297 8.25 0.92 -15.77
N ARG A 298 8.42 0.64 -14.48
CA ARG A 298 7.30 0.75 -13.51
C ARG A 298 6.81 2.18 -13.31
N LYS A 299 7.69 3.20 -13.34
CA LYS A 299 7.28 4.61 -13.31
C LYS A 299 6.49 4.97 -14.57
N GLU A 300 6.91 4.44 -15.72
CA GLU A 300 6.18 4.66 -16.95
C GLU A 300 4.82 3.94 -16.93
N HIS A 301 4.76 2.70 -16.43
CA HIS A 301 3.49 2.00 -16.25
C HIS A 301 2.55 2.75 -15.29
N ASP A 302 3.06 3.35 -14.20
CA ASP A 302 2.30 4.23 -13.30
C ASP A 302 1.67 5.39 -14.09
N ARG A 303 2.48 6.09 -14.89
CA ARG A 303 2.04 7.20 -15.71
C ARG A 303 0.99 6.77 -16.75
N GLN A 304 1.19 5.64 -17.41
CA GLN A 304 0.27 5.13 -18.42
C GLN A 304 -1.04 4.59 -17.82
N PHE A 305 -1.00 3.98 -16.65
CA PHE A 305 -2.22 3.54 -15.96
C PHE A 305 -3.09 4.73 -15.53
N LYS A 306 -2.46 5.86 -15.19
CA LYS A 306 -3.13 7.13 -14.87
C LYS A 306 -3.65 7.88 -16.11
N ASN A 307 -3.37 7.42 -17.31
CA ASN A 307 -3.91 8.01 -18.52
C ASN A 307 -5.20 7.27 -18.94
N PRO A 308 -6.36 7.95 -19.03
CA PRO A 308 -7.64 7.30 -19.34
C PRO A 308 -7.67 6.67 -20.73
N LYS A 309 -6.95 7.25 -21.70
CA LYS A 309 -6.94 6.80 -23.11
C LYS A 309 -5.90 5.73 -23.40
N SER A 310 -4.97 5.45 -22.47
CA SER A 310 -3.96 4.39 -22.65
C SER A 310 -4.62 3.02 -22.76
N ASN A 311 -4.06 2.16 -23.63
CA ASN A 311 -4.46 0.76 -23.71
C ASN A 311 -4.26 -0.04 -22.41
N PHE A 312 -3.42 0.43 -21.48
CA PHE A 312 -3.18 -0.24 -20.21
C PHE A 312 -4.39 -0.10 -19.27
N LYS A 313 -5.23 -1.13 -19.18
CA LYS A 313 -6.50 -1.15 -18.43
C LYS A 313 -6.44 -1.96 -17.14
N ILE A 314 -5.68 -3.06 -17.11
CA ILE A 314 -5.70 -4.04 -16.01
C ILE A 314 -4.30 -4.14 -15.39
N ALA A 315 -4.19 -3.81 -14.11
CA ALA A 315 -2.95 -3.95 -13.34
C ALA A 315 -3.06 -5.11 -12.35
N ILE A 316 -2.19 -6.12 -12.47
CA ILE A 316 -2.02 -7.15 -11.45
C ILE A 316 -0.91 -6.68 -10.51
N VAL A 317 -1.21 -6.56 -9.22
CA VAL A 317 -0.30 -6.03 -8.20
C VAL A 317 -0.18 -6.99 -7.01
N VAL A 318 0.84 -6.81 -6.19
CA VAL A 318 1.00 -7.55 -4.92
C VAL A 318 0.89 -6.60 -3.74
N ASP A 319 1.86 -5.71 -3.56
CA ASP A 319 1.87 -4.69 -2.51
C ASP A 319 1.99 -3.27 -3.08
N MET A 320 2.47 -3.16 -4.31
CA MET A 320 2.61 -1.88 -4.99
C MET A 320 1.24 -1.30 -5.33
N TRP A 321 1.15 0.03 -5.31
CA TRP A 321 -0.05 0.81 -5.61
C TRP A 321 -1.21 0.67 -4.60
N LEU A 322 -1.07 -0.16 -3.58
CA LEU A 322 -2.07 -0.25 -2.51
C LEU A 322 -2.08 0.99 -1.61
N THR A 323 -0.95 1.69 -1.53
CA THR A 323 -0.81 2.93 -0.75
C THR A 323 -0.16 4.03 -1.60
N GLY A 324 -0.63 5.27 -1.45
CA GLY A 324 -0.04 6.44 -2.12
C GLY A 324 -0.25 6.51 -3.64
N PHE A 325 -1.04 5.60 -4.23
CA PHE A 325 -1.36 5.57 -5.65
C PHE A 325 -2.76 6.12 -5.90
N ASP A 326 -2.88 7.09 -6.79
CA ASP A 326 -4.13 7.78 -7.07
C ASP A 326 -4.52 7.69 -8.56
N VAL A 327 -5.68 7.09 -8.82
CA VAL A 327 -6.30 6.99 -10.15
C VAL A 327 -7.80 7.22 -9.99
N PRO A 328 -8.29 8.44 -10.24
CA PRO A 328 -9.70 8.81 -10.00
C PRO A 328 -10.73 7.96 -10.74
N PHE A 329 -10.35 7.38 -11.86
CA PHE A 329 -11.22 6.53 -12.72
C PHE A 329 -10.94 5.02 -12.53
N LEU A 330 -10.21 4.62 -11.50
CA LEU A 330 -10.12 3.21 -11.09
C LEU A 330 -11.45 2.84 -10.40
N ASP A 331 -12.25 2.03 -11.03
CA ASP A 331 -13.59 1.70 -10.53
C ASP A 331 -13.71 0.31 -9.90
N THR A 332 -12.78 -0.60 -10.17
CA THR A 332 -12.87 -1.98 -9.69
C THR A 332 -11.54 -2.48 -9.14
N ILE A 333 -11.59 -3.03 -7.93
CA ILE A 333 -10.46 -3.78 -7.34
C ILE A 333 -10.90 -5.20 -7.04
N TYR A 334 -10.15 -6.17 -7.56
CA TYR A 334 -10.27 -7.59 -7.23
C TYR A 334 -9.20 -7.92 -6.18
N ILE A 335 -9.60 -8.56 -5.09
CA ILE A 335 -8.70 -8.84 -3.97
C ILE A 335 -8.64 -10.35 -3.76
N ASP A 336 -7.52 -10.96 -4.15
CA ASP A 336 -7.17 -12.36 -3.88
C ASP A 336 -5.96 -12.45 -2.94
N LYS A 337 -6.09 -11.76 -1.82
CA LYS A 337 -5.05 -11.66 -0.80
C LYS A 337 -5.71 -11.49 0.55
N PRO A 338 -5.26 -12.23 1.59
CA PRO A 338 -5.65 -11.92 2.95
C PRO A 338 -5.14 -10.53 3.31
N ILE A 339 -6.04 -9.59 3.43
CA ILE A 339 -5.72 -8.20 3.80
C ILE A 339 -6.40 -7.91 5.13
N GLN A 340 -5.63 -7.44 6.10
CA GLN A 340 -6.14 -7.11 7.44
C GLN A 340 -6.47 -5.62 7.56
N GLN A 341 -7.55 -5.35 8.30
CA GLN A 341 -7.96 -4.04 8.83
C GLN A 341 -7.51 -2.81 8.00
N HIS A 342 -6.48 -2.08 8.46
CA HIS A 342 -6.04 -0.83 7.85
C HIS A 342 -5.57 -0.99 6.38
N ASN A 343 -4.89 -2.09 6.05
CA ASN A 343 -4.47 -2.35 4.67
C ASN A 343 -5.68 -2.58 3.74
N LEU A 344 -6.74 -3.20 4.25
CA LEU A 344 -7.99 -3.36 3.49
C LEU A 344 -8.62 -2.00 3.22
N ILE A 345 -8.81 -1.17 4.25
CA ILE A 345 -9.38 0.17 4.10
C ILE A 345 -8.55 1.01 3.12
N GLN A 346 -7.23 1.01 3.23
CA GLN A 346 -6.36 1.71 2.29
C GLN A 346 -6.48 1.19 0.85
N THR A 347 -6.65 -0.12 0.68
CA THR A 347 -6.81 -0.73 -0.64
C THR A 347 -8.16 -0.35 -1.27
N ILE A 348 -9.26 -0.50 -0.53
CA ILE A 348 -10.60 -0.20 -1.05
C ILE A 348 -10.83 1.30 -1.26
N SER A 349 -10.15 2.17 -0.51
CA SER A 349 -10.22 3.63 -0.72
C SER A 349 -9.63 4.10 -2.05
N ARG A 350 -9.03 3.22 -2.84
CA ARG A 350 -8.56 3.54 -4.20
C ARG A 350 -9.70 3.65 -5.21
N VAL A 351 -10.84 2.98 -4.96
CA VAL A 351 -12.01 2.97 -5.85
C VAL A 351 -13.19 3.79 -5.34
N ASN A 352 -13.04 4.55 -4.26
CA ASN A 352 -14.10 5.42 -3.76
C ASN A 352 -13.96 6.88 -4.24
N ARG A 353 -13.13 7.14 -5.23
CA ARG A 353 -12.90 8.47 -5.78
C ARG A 353 -14.05 8.92 -6.67
N LYS A 354 -14.48 10.19 -6.51
CA LYS A 354 -15.39 10.82 -7.45
C LYS A 354 -14.61 11.19 -8.71
N PHE A 355 -15.09 10.74 -9.85
CA PHE A 355 -14.56 11.12 -11.15
C PHE A 355 -15.55 12.07 -11.83
N GLU A 356 -15.12 13.30 -12.03
CA GLU A 356 -15.84 14.30 -12.81
C GLU A 356 -15.21 14.31 -14.21
N GLY A 357 -15.85 13.56 -15.14
CA GLY A 357 -15.45 13.46 -16.54
C GLY A 357 -16.04 14.56 -17.41
#